data_b5fa52fa7924cce6637545c748728c1d
#
_entry.id   b5fa52fa7924cce6637545c748728c1d
#
_cell.length_a   1.000
_cell.length_b   1.000
_cell.length_c   1.000
_cell.angle_alpha   90.00
_cell.angle_beta   90.00
_cell.angle_gamma   90.00
#
_symmetry.space_group_name_H-M   'P 1'
#
loop_
_entity.id
_entity.type
_entity.pdbx_description
1 polymer ?
#
loop_
_entity_poly.entity_id
_entity_poly.type
_entity_poly.pdbx_seq_one_letter_code
_entity_poly.pdbx_strand_id
1 'polypeptide(L)' 'MQIEDITIDTEEIQLDQFLKWAGVLASGGEIKALLAEHRIKRNGETESARRRKLHPGDVIEIEGMGAWRVARD' A
#
# COMPACT_ATOMS: atom_id res chain seq x y z
N MET A 1 0.20 16.63 2.37
CA MET A 1 -0.33 15.27 2.59
C MET A 1 0.38 14.65 3.78
N GLN A 2 -0.35 14.02 4.66
CA GLN A 2 0.24 13.29 5.78
C GLN A 2 0.48 11.84 5.39
N ILE A 3 1.65 11.33 5.72
CA ILE A 3 2.01 9.95 5.47
C ILE A 3 2.08 9.24 6.81
N GLU A 4 1.31 8.16 6.95
CA GLU A 4 1.31 7.37 8.17
C GLU A 4 2.31 6.22 8.05
N ASP A 5 3.19 6.07 9.04
CA ASP A 5 4.13 4.96 9.06
C ASP A 5 3.44 3.71 9.60
N ILE A 6 3.53 2.62 8.85
CA ILE A 6 2.97 1.33 9.24
C ILE A 6 4.11 0.34 9.43
N THR A 7 4.34 -0.05 10.67
CA THR A 7 5.44 -0.97 11.00
C THR A 7 5.08 -2.40 10.63
N ILE A 8 5.98 -3.06 9.93
CA ILE A 8 5.86 -4.48 9.61
C ILE A 8 6.95 -5.26 10.35
N ASP A 9 6.75 -6.57 10.49
CA ASP A 9 7.69 -7.43 11.21
C ASP A 9 8.47 -8.36 10.27
N THR A 10 8.44 -8.09 8.97
CA THR A 10 9.15 -8.86 7.96
C THR A 10 10.02 -7.93 7.13
N GLU A 11 10.92 -8.49 6.32
CA GLU A 11 11.80 -7.69 5.46
C GLU A 11 11.05 -7.07 4.29
N GLU A 12 9.96 -7.71 3.86
CA GLU A 12 9.13 -7.22 2.77
C GLU A 12 7.69 -7.66 2.99
N ILE A 13 6.75 -7.00 2.32
CA ILE A 13 5.33 -7.34 2.40
C ILE A 13 4.70 -7.05 1.04
N GLN A 14 3.76 -7.90 0.62
CA GLN A 14 3.04 -7.64 -0.62
C GLN A 14 2.03 -6.51 -0.43
N LEU A 15 1.78 -5.74 -1.50
CA LEU A 15 0.90 -4.58 -1.45
C LEU A 15 -0.47 -4.90 -0.86
N ASP A 16 -1.10 -5.99 -1.31
CA ASP A 16 -2.42 -6.37 -0.81
C ASP A 16 -2.38 -6.70 0.69
N GLN A 17 -1.35 -7.40 1.12
CA GLN A 17 -1.17 -7.73 2.53
C GLN A 17 -0.89 -6.48 3.37
N PHE A 18 -0.11 -5.55 2.83
CA PHE A 18 0.21 -4.30 3.51
C PHE A 18 -1.04 -3.49 3.80
N LEU A 19 -1.91 -3.34 2.80
CA LEU A 19 -3.15 -2.57 2.96
C LEU A 19 -4.11 -3.23 3.95
N LYS A 20 -4.13 -4.56 3.99
CA LYS A 20 -4.91 -5.28 4.99
C LYS A 20 -4.29 -5.17 6.38
N TRP A 21 -2.98 -5.30 6.47
CA TRP A 21 -2.23 -5.18 7.72
C TRP A 21 -2.43 -3.80 8.34
N ALA A 22 -2.42 -2.76 7.52
CA ALA A 22 -2.59 -1.38 7.96
C ALA A 22 -4.05 -1.05 8.31
N GLY A 23 -4.99 -1.93 7.98
CA GLY A 23 -6.41 -1.68 8.24
C GLY A 23 -7.03 -0.71 7.25
N VAL A 24 -6.36 -0.44 6.13
CA VAL A 24 -6.84 0.52 5.12
C VAL A 24 -7.96 -0.09 4.30
N LEU A 25 -7.77 -1.33 3.88
CA LEU A 25 -8.77 -2.06 3.08
C LEU A 25 -8.91 -3.46 3.65
N ALA A 26 -10.14 -3.95 3.70
CA ALA A 26 -10.45 -5.24 4.32
C ALA A 26 -10.47 -6.40 3.34
N SER A 27 -10.62 -6.13 2.04
CA SER A 27 -10.78 -7.20 1.05
C SER A 27 -9.89 -7.01 -0.17
N GLY A 28 -9.49 -8.13 -0.76
CA GLY A 28 -8.70 -8.12 -1.99
C GLY A 28 -9.48 -7.56 -3.17
N GLY A 29 -10.82 -7.67 -3.16
CA GLY A 29 -11.65 -7.12 -4.22
C GLY A 29 -11.59 -5.60 -4.29
N GLU A 30 -11.56 -4.93 -3.14
CA GLU A 30 -11.40 -3.47 -3.09
C GLU A 30 -10.05 -3.05 -3.63
N ILE A 31 -9.00 -3.77 -3.25
CA ILE A 31 -7.63 -3.49 -3.72
C ILE A 31 -7.57 -3.64 -5.23
N LYS A 32 -8.12 -4.72 -5.76
CA LYS A 32 -8.13 -5.00 -7.18
C LYS A 32 -8.86 -3.91 -7.96
N ALA A 33 -10.00 -3.44 -7.44
CA ALA A 33 -10.76 -2.37 -8.08
C ALA A 33 -9.97 -1.06 -8.13
N LEU A 34 -9.29 -0.72 -7.04
CA LEU A 34 -8.49 0.50 -6.99
C LEU A 34 -7.31 0.44 -7.94
N LEU A 35 -6.68 -0.73 -8.08
CA LEU A 35 -5.59 -0.92 -9.03
C LEU A 35 -6.10 -0.76 -10.46
N ALA A 36 -7.27 -1.34 -10.76
CA ALA A 36 -7.86 -1.24 -12.10
C ALA A 36 -8.23 0.20 -12.46
N GLU A 37 -8.56 1.02 -11.47
CA GLU A 37 -8.89 2.43 -11.66
C GLU A 37 -7.69 3.34 -11.63
N HIS A 38 -6.47 2.80 -11.52
CA HIS A 38 -5.21 3.54 -11.46
C HIS A 38 -5.17 4.53 -10.29
N ARG A 39 -5.77 4.14 -9.15
CA ARG A 39 -5.86 5.01 -7.98
C ARG A 39 -4.81 4.73 -6.93
N ILE A 40 -3.97 3.72 -7.13
CA ILE A 40 -2.89 3.38 -6.20
C ILE A 40 -1.55 3.75 -6.81
N LYS A 41 -0.74 4.48 -6.05
CA LYS A 41 0.61 4.86 -6.46
C LYS A 41 1.61 4.29 -5.46
N ARG A 42 2.76 3.86 -5.99
CA ARG A 42 3.90 3.43 -5.19
C ARG A 42 5.06 4.37 -5.49
N ASN A 43 5.49 5.09 -4.47
CA ASN A 43 6.59 6.06 -4.62
C ASN A 43 6.34 7.06 -5.75
N GLY A 44 5.08 7.50 -5.88
CA GLY A 44 4.69 8.50 -6.87
C GLY A 44 4.32 7.96 -8.24
N GLU A 45 4.48 6.66 -8.48
CA GLU A 45 4.16 6.04 -9.76
C GLU A 45 2.94 5.13 -9.63
N THR A 46 2.09 5.13 -10.65
CA THR A 46 0.90 4.26 -10.66
C THR A 46 1.31 2.80 -10.56
N GLU A 47 0.73 2.10 -9.59
CA GLU A 47 0.99 0.69 -9.37
C GLU A 47 -0.15 -0.14 -9.93
N SER A 48 0.16 -1.23 -10.63
CA SER A 48 -0.84 -2.12 -11.20
C SER A 48 -0.81 -3.54 -10.64
N ALA A 49 0.24 -3.89 -9.89
CA ALA A 49 0.43 -5.25 -9.41
C ALA A 49 -0.04 -5.39 -7.96
N ARG A 50 -1.10 -6.18 -7.74
CA ARG A 50 -1.66 -6.41 -6.41
C ARG A 50 -0.63 -7.03 -5.46
N ARG A 51 0.25 -7.86 -5.97
CA ARG A 51 1.23 -8.58 -5.17
C ARG A 51 2.63 -7.97 -5.25
N ARG A 52 2.70 -6.67 -5.55
CA ARG A 52 3.97 -5.97 -5.56
C ARG A 52 4.65 -6.07 -4.20
N LYS A 53 5.90 -6.51 -4.19
CA LYS A 53 6.67 -6.57 -2.96
C LYS A 53 7.09 -5.17 -2.53
N LEU A 54 6.76 -4.83 -1.30
CA LEU A 54 7.10 -3.54 -0.71
C LEU A 54 8.19 -3.75 0.34
N HIS A 55 9.05 -2.75 0.48
CA HIS A 55 10.16 -2.77 1.43
C HIS A 55 10.08 -1.55 2.34
N PRO A 56 10.72 -1.57 3.50
CA PRO A 56 10.75 -0.38 4.37
C PRO A 56 11.21 0.85 3.57
N GLY A 57 10.46 1.94 3.72
CA GLY A 57 10.69 3.16 2.95
C GLY A 57 9.76 3.35 1.77
N ASP A 58 9.13 2.29 1.28
CA ASP A 58 8.16 2.43 0.19
C ASP A 58 6.89 3.13 0.68
N VAL A 59 6.36 4.04 -0.14
CA VAL A 59 5.16 4.81 0.17
C VAL A 59 4.05 4.40 -0.78
N ILE A 60 2.91 4.02 -0.20
CA ILE A 60 1.70 3.71 -0.97
C ILE A 60 0.70 4.82 -0.76
N GLU A 61 0.23 5.38 -1.86
CA GLU A 61 -0.78 6.43 -1.85
C GLU A 61 -2.03 5.93 -2.55
N ILE A 62 -3.19 6.13 -1.92
CA ILE A 62 -4.48 5.80 -2.52
C ILE A 62 -5.26 7.11 -2.66
N GLU A 63 -5.59 7.45 -3.90
CA GLU A 63 -6.31 8.68 -4.20
C GLU A 63 -7.61 8.77 -3.41
N GLY A 64 -7.79 9.88 -2.71
CA GLY A 64 -8.99 10.11 -1.90
C GLY A 64 -8.99 9.45 -0.53
N MET A 65 -7.95 8.67 -0.20
CA MET A 65 -7.90 7.96 1.08
C MET A 65 -6.69 8.34 1.93
N GLY A 66 -5.53 8.56 1.35
CA GLY A 66 -4.34 8.92 2.09
C GLY A 66 -3.08 8.25 1.58
N ALA A 67 -2.04 8.29 2.41
CA ALA A 67 -0.75 7.70 2.08
C ALA A 67 -0.17 6.99 3.31
N TRP A 68 0.54 5.89 3.06
CA TRP A 68 1.13 5.07 4.11
C TRP A 68 2.53 4.66 3.68
N ARG A 69 3.46 4.68 4.64
CA ARG A 69 4.83 4.27 4.38
C ARG A 69 5.14 2.98 5.13
N VAL A 70 5.79 2.06 4.44
CA VAL A 70 6.24 0.82 5.07
C VAL A 70 7.40 1.16 6.00
N ALA A 71 7.26 0.77 7.26
CA ALA A 71 8.29 0.97 8.27
C ALA A 71 8.66 -0.36 8.90
N ARG A 72 9.84 -0.44 9.52
CA ARG A 72 10.29 -1.65 10.19
C ARG A 72 10.91 -1.29 11.52
N ASP A 73 10.68 -2.16 12.50
CA ASP A 73 11.31 -2.02 13.83
C ASP A 73 12.83 -2.14 13.76
#